data_0b55838ad9f7c5e2373349323de07d58
#
_entry.id   0b55838ad9f7c5e2373349323de07d58
#
_cell.length_a   1.000
_cell.length_b   1.000
_cell.length_c   1.000
_cell.angle_alpha   90.00
_cell.angle_beta   90.00
_cell.angle_gamma   90.00
#
_symmetry.space_group_name_H-M   'P 1'
#
loop_
_entity.id
_entity.type
_entity.pdbx_description
1 polymer ?
#
loop_
_entity_poly.entity_id
_entity_poly.type
_entity_poly.pdbx_seq_one_letter_code
_entity_poly.pdbx_strand_id
1 'polypeptide(L)'
;MLENKSIRRLLTLLLLLNFILIIVCLVRIKFSYANVKTYNVMAKSSYKDDYTKKMNTDIVGSITLANKTYLLVQTDNNTYYLNHDYEKKEDKFGAIFVDYRCSLLEDSNCYIYGHSSAKYDLPFNILFSYQDINFQAMNNLITINYKGIDLTYEIVKVTDNYDDLGKFLYIQTCDEFAQGNIILVAKKV
;
A
#
# COMPACT_ATOMS: atom_id res chain seq x y z
N MET A 1 -58.16 2.53 16.28
CA MET A 1 -57.63 3.72 15.54
C MET A 1 -56.33 4.28 16.14
N LEU A 2 -56.04 4.09 17.44
CA LEU A 2 -54.80 4.54 18.12
C LEU A 2 -53.60 3.63 17.85
N GLU A 3 -53.80 2.33 17.71
CA GLU A 3 -52.76 1.33 17.40
C GLU A 3 -52.01 1.61 16.09
N ASN A 4 -52.73 2.08 15.08
CA ASN A 4 -52.16 2.36 13.76
C ASN A 4 -51.24 3.60 13.75
N LYS A 5 -51.42 4.57 14.66
CA LYS A 5 -50.54 5.75 14.79
C LYS A 5 -49.22 5.42 15.46
N SER A 6 -49.21 4.53 16.47
CA SER A 6 -47.99 4.09 17.18
C SER A 6 -47.14 3.23 16.28
N ILE A 7 -47.73 2.32 15.51
CA ILE A 7 -47.01 1.49 14.52
C ILE A 7 -46.40 2.35 13.43
N ARG A 8 -47.11 3.36 12.91
CA ARG A 8 -46.57 4.28 11.92
C ARG A 8 -45.37 5.11 12.47
N ARG A 9 -45.46 5.58 13.72
CA ARG A 9 -44.34 6.28 14.38
C ARG A 9 -43.13 5.38 14.56
N LEU A 10 -43.33 4.11 14.94
CA LEU A 10 -42.27 3.13 15.08
C LEU A 10 -41.58 2.83 13.74
N LEU A 11 -42.37 2.65 12.68
CA LEU A 11 -41.85 2.44 11.33
C LEU A 11 -41.06 3.65 10.80
N THR A 12 -41.55 4.87 11.03
CA THR A 12 -40.78 6.07 10.65
C THR A 12 -39.49 6.22 11.43
N LEU A 13 -39.46 5.88 12.72
CA LEU A 13 -38.23 5.88 13.52
C LEU A 13 -37.23 4.85 13.02
N LEU A 14 -37.68 3.65 12.67
CA LEU A 14 -36.83 2.59 12.11
C LEU A 14 -36.26 3.00 10.73
N LEU A 15 -37.04 3.64 9.89
CA LEU A 15 -36.59 4.17 8.59
C LEU A 15 -35.54 5.26 8.76
N LEU A 16 -35.74 6.18 9.70
CA LEU A 16 -34.76 7.24 10.02
C LEU A 16 -33.44 6.64 10.56
N LEU A 17 -33.52 5.64 11.43
CA LEU A 17 -32.36 4.97 11.97
C LEU A 17 -31.55 4.26 10.87
N ASN A 18 -32.21 3.54 9.95
CA ASN A 18 -31.58 2.93 8.80
C ASN A 18 -30.94 3.97 7.87
N PHE A 19 -31.62 5.11 7.64
CA PHE A 19 -31.07 6.18 6.82
C PHE A 19 -29.81 6.80 7.43
N ILE A 20 -29.78 7.01 8.75
CA ILE A 20 -28.58 7.47 9.49
C ILE A 20 -27.45 6.45 9.39
N LEU A 21 -27.73 5.14 9.53
CA LEU A 21 -26.75 4.07 9.37
C LEU A 21 -26.13 4.07 7.97
N ILE A 22 -26.95 4.23 6.93
CA ILE A 22 -26.48 4.32 5.55
C ILE A 22 -25.56 5.53 5.37
N ILE A 23 -25.92 6.70 5.90
CA ILE A 23 -25.08 7.91 5.83
C ILE A 23 -23.75 7.67 6.54
N VAL A 24 -23.74 7.09 7.73
CA VAL A 24 -22.51 6.77 8.48
C VAL A 24 -21.63 5.80 7.68
N CYS A 25 -22.21 4.77 7.06
CA CYS A 25 -21.47 3.85 6.19
C CYS A 25 -20.87 4.55 4.96
N LEU A 26 -21.65 5.43 4.30
CA LEU A 26 -21.16 6.19 3.15
C LEU A 26 -20.05 7.18 3.51
N VAL A 27 -20.15 7.83 4.68
CA VAL A 27 -19.09 8.70 5.21
C VAL A 27 -17.83 7.91 5.51
N ARG A 28 -17.94 6.72 6.15
CA ARG A 28 -16.80 5.85 6.40
C ARG A 28 -16.15 5.35 5.10
N ILE A 29 -16.93 4.99 4.10
CA ILE A 29 -16.44 4.60 2.78
C ILE A 29 -15.69 5.77 2.12
N LYS A 30 -16.27 6.98 2.10
CA LYS A 30 -15.60 8.18 1.57
C LYS A 30 -14.31 8.51 2.31
N PHE A 31 -14.25 8.36 3.62
CA PHE A 31 -13.07 8.61 4.43
C PHE A 31 -11.97 7.58 4.12
N SER A 32 -12.33 6.30 3.95
CA SER A 32 -11.41 5.25 3.53
C SER A 32 -10.85 5.50 2.12
N TYR A 33 -11.69 5.94 1.16
CA TYR A 33 -11.25 6.31 -0.19
C TYR A 33 -10.38 7.58 -0.21
N ALA A 34 -10.66 8.56 0.65
CA ALA A 34 -9.88 9.79 0.74
C ALA A 34 -8.45 9.50 1.23
N ASN A 35 -8.29 8.58 2.17
CA ASN A 35 -6.97 8.16 2.68
C ASN A 35 -6.15 7.48 1.57
N VAL A 36 -6.73 6.55 0.81
CA VAL A 36 -6.05 5.91 -0.33
C VAL A 36 -5.66 6.94 -1.40
N LYS A 37 -6.51 7.94 -1.66
CA LYS A 37 -6.20 9.01 -2.63
C LYS A 37 -5.08 9.94 -2.14
N THR A 38 -4.96 10.16 -0.84
CA THR A 38 -3.88 10.94 -0.21
C THR A 38 -2.54 10.22 -0.33
N TYR A 39 -2.49 8.89 -0.20
CA TYR A 39 -1.31 8.08 -0.51
C TYR A 39 -0.76 8.35 -1.93
N ASN A 40 -1.65 8.36 -2.93
CA ASN A 40 -1.27 8.57 -4.33
C ASN A 40 -0.88 10.03 -4.66
N VAL A 41 -1.36 11.01 -3.91
CA VAL A 41 -1.06 12.43 -4.14
C VAL A 41 0.25 12.84 -3.45
N MET A 42 0.53 12.34 -2.25
CA MET A 42 1.77 12.65 -1.52
C MET A 42 3.00 11.97 -2.14
N ALA A 43 2.83 10.79 -2.75
CA ALA A 43 3.89 10.13 -3.51
C ALA A 43 4.32 10.92 -4.76
N LYS A 44 3.46 11.82 -5.27
CA LYS A 44 3.79 12.73 -6.39
C LYS A 44 4.55 13.99 -5.97
N SER A 45 4.42 14.43 -4.72
CA SER A 45 5.22 15.52 -4.19
C SER A 45 6.54 14.94 -3.70
N SER A 46 7.55 15.13 -4.51
CA SER A 46 8.90 14.61 -4.38
C SER A 46 9.40 14.48 -2.92
N TYR A 47 9.98 13.32 -2.58
CA TYR A 47 10.83 13.05 -1.41
C TYR A 47 11.92 14.14 -1.16
N LYS A 48 12.12 15.07 -2.08
CA LYS A 48 13.01 16.23 -1.92
C LYS A 48 12.53 17.25 -0.89
N ASP A 49 11.31 17.17 -0.41
CA ASP A 49 10.78 18.11 0.55
C ASP A 49 11.14 17.71 1.99
N ASP A 50 11.82 18.63 2.66
CA ASP A 50 12.09 18.65 4.12
C ASP A 50 10.82 18.42 4.98
N TYR A 51 9.63 18.52 4.35
CA TYR A 51 8.32 18.29 4.93
C TYR A 51 8.07 16.82 5.28
N THR A 52 8.43 15.88 4.42
CA THR A 52 8.17 14.43 4.67
C THR A 52 9.04 13.91 5.82
N LYS A 53 10.28 14.40 5.96
CA LYS A 53 11.15 14.07 7.11
C LYS A 53 10.67 14.65 8.43
N LYS A 54 10.01 15.82 8.41
CA LYS A 54 9.40 16.40 9.61
C LYS A 54 8.15 15.62 10.05
N MET A 55 7.45 15.01 9.11
CA MET A 55 6.23 14.26 9.39
C MET A 55 6.52 12.90 10.04
N ASN A 56 7.48 12.16 9.48
CA ASN A 56 7.87 10.85 9.99
C ASN A 56 9.32 10.54 9.62
N THR A 57 10.18 10.35 10.62
CA THR A 57 11.60 10.02 10.44
C THR A 57 11.84 8.64 9.84
N ASP A 58 10.84 7.74 9.85
CA ASP A 58 10.94 6.40 9.26
C ASP A 58 10.70 6.44 7.74
N ILE A 59 10.30 7.57 7.15
CA ILE A 59 10.23 7.70 5.70
C ILE A 59 11.66 7.72 5.15
N VAL A 60 12.01 6.65 4.44
CA VAL A 60 13.34 6.44 3.88
C VAL A 60 13.43 6.75 2.39
N GLY A 61 12.28 6.97 1.73
CA GLY A 61 12.27 7.28 0.32
C GLY A 61 10.96 7.02 -0.39
N SER A 62 11.05 6.64 -1.65
CA SER A 62 9.91 6.31 -2.50
C SER A 62 10.25 5.21 -3.50
N ILE A 63 9.22 4.48 -3.94
CA ILE A 63 9.30 3.47 -5.01
C ILE A 63 8.34 3.84 -6.13
N THR A 64 8.78 3.72 -7.37
CA THR A 64 7.96 3.90 -8.56
C THR A 64 7.81 2.58 -9.30
N LEU A 65 6.56 2.15 -9.46
CA LEU A 65 6.12 0.95 -10.17
C LEU A 65 5.10 1.36 -11.23
N ALA A 66 5.32 1.00 -12.50
CA ALA A 66 4.40 1.30 -13.62
C ALA A 66 3.90 2.76 -13.59
N ASN A 67 4.80 3.74 -13.45
CA ASN A 67 4.53 5.18 -13.37
C ASN A 67 3.72 5.65 -12.15
N LYS A 68 3.54 4.80 -11.15
CA LYS A 68 2.94 5.17 -9.85
C LYS A 68 4.03 5.20 -8.79
N THR A 69 4.14 6.31 -8.07
CA THR A 69 5.14 6.50 -7.01
C THR A 69 4.47 6.41 -5.63
N TYR A 70 5.11 5.67 -4.72
CA TYR A 70 4.66 5.44 -3.35
C TYR A 70 5.77 5.76 -2.37
N LEU A 71 5.41 6.24 -1.18
CA LEU A 71 6.37 6.44 -0.09
C LEU A 71 6.86 5.08 0.44
N LEU A 72 8.15 5.05 0.83
CA LEU A 72 8.76 3.92 1.53
C LEU A 72 9.07 4.32 2.96
N VAL A 73 8.68 3.47 3.90
CA VAL A 73 9.07 3.59 5.30
C VAL A 73 9.96 2.42 5.71
N GLN A 74 10.78 2.61 6.75
CA GLN A 74 11.58 1.55 7.36
C GLN A 74 11.74 1.86 8.85
N THR A 75 11.42 0.90 9.70
CA THR A 75 11.60 0.98 11.15
C THR A 75 12.49 -0.17 11.62
N ASP A 76 12.57 -0.42 12.91
CA ASP A 76 13.38 -1.47 13.54
C ASP A 76 12.72 -2.86 13.56
N ASN A 77 11.54 -3.01 12.96
CA ASN A 77 10.80 -4.28 12.88
C ASN A 77 9.89 -4.33 11.63
N ASN A 78 9.40 -5.53 11.28
CA ASN A 78 8.53 -5.75 10.12
C ASN A 78 7.04 -5.83 10.47
N THR A 79 6.65 -5.51 11.70
CA THR A 79 5.24 -5.65 12.16
C THR A 79 4.53 -4.31 12.30
N TYR A 80 5.25 -3.24 12.61
CA TYR A 80 4.66 -1.94 12.89
C TYR A 80 3.86 -1.40 11.69
N TYR A 81 4.45 -1.36 10.51
CA TYR A 81 3.81 -0.83 9.30
C TYR A 81 2.84 -1.80 8.59
N LEU A 82 2.59 -2.96 9.17
CA LEU A 82 1.47 -3.82 8.73
C LEU A 82 0.11 -3.19 9.06
N ASN A 83 0.03 -2.39 10.12
CA ASN A 83 -1.21 -1.78 10.61
C ASN A 83 -1.07 -0.30 10.99
N HIS A 84 -0.05 0.39 10.49
CA HIS A 84 0.14 1.83 10.62
C HIS A 84 0.47 2.45 9.27
N ASP A 85 -0.12 3.62 8.98
CA ASP A 85 0.20 4.39 7.79
C ASP A 85 1.55 5.11 7.93
N TYR A 86 1.98 5.81 6.85
CA TYR A 86 3.23 6.57 6.86
C TYR A 86 3.22 7.80 7.80
N GLU A 87 2.05 8.20 8.35
CA GLU A 87 1.92 9.20 9.40
C GLU A 87 1.96 8.60 10.82
N LYS A 88 2.20 7.28 10.94
CA LYS A 88 2.18 6.49 12.18
C LYS A 88 0.80 6.39 12.84
N LYS A 89 -0.28 6.60 12.07
CA LYS A 89 -1.65 6.38 12.52
C LYS A 89 -2.05 4.93 12.30
N GLU A 90 -2.88 4.38 13.19
CA GLU A 90 -3.47 3.06 12.95
C GLU A 90 -4.25 3.03 11.64
N ASP A 91 -3.85 2.16 10.75
CA ASP A 91 -4.49 1.87 9.47
C ASP A 91 -4.32 0.38 9.16
N LYS A 92 -5.42 -0.35 9.07
CA LYS A 92 -5.42 -1.79 8.76
C LYS A 92 -4.76 -2.14 7.42
N PHE A 93 -4.54 -1.17 6.55
CA PHE A 93 -3.87 -1.36 5.26
C PHE A 93 -2.37 -1.05 5.32
N GLY A 94 -1.90 -0.53 6.44
CA GLY A 94 -0.50 -0.26 6.68
C GLY A 94 0.14 0.69 5.68
N ALA A 95 1.45 0.60 5.57
CA ALA A 95 2.26 1.33 4.61
C ALA A 95 3.14 0.36 3.79
N ILE A 96 3.75 0.85 2.70
CA ILE A 96 4.79 0.11 2.00
C ILE A 96 6.10 0.31 2.78
N PHE A 97 6.74 -0.79 3.18
CA PHE A 97 7.94 -0.72 4.01
C PHE A 97 9.06 -1.64 3.54
N VAL A 98 10.28 -1.20 3.82
CA VAL A 98 11.51 -1.97 3.60
C VAL A 98 11.75 -2.85 4.82
N ASP A 99 12.16 -4.09 4.62
CA ASP A 99 12.56 -5.00 5.72
C ASP A 99 13.67 -4.35 6.57
N TYR A 100 13.50 -4.37 7.89
CA TYR A 100 14.43 -3.71 8.82
C TYR A 100 15.84 -4.28 8.79
N ARG A 101 16.00 -5.53 8.33
CA ARG A 101 17.28 -6.26 8.30
C ARG A 101 18.14 -5.95 7.10
N CYS A 102 17.61 -5.26 6.08
CA CYS A 102 18.35 -5.00 4.86
C CYS A 102 18.47 -3.50 4.54
N SER A 103 19.44 -3.19 3.68
CA SER A 103 19.64 -1.86 3.11
C SER A 103 19.69 -1.97 1.58
N LEU A 104 18.93 -1.14 0.89
CA LEU A 104 18.96 -1.07 -0.59
C LEU A 104 20.28 -0.54 -1.15
N LEU A 105 21.14 0.00 -0.27
CA LEU A 105 22.50 0.44 -0.65
C LEU A 105 23.51 -0.68 -0.62
N GLU A 106 23.20 -1.80 0.05
CA GLU A 106 24.06 -2.96 0.15
C GLU A 106 23.82 -3.93 -1.00
N ASP A 107 24.83 -4.70 -1.34
CA ASP A 107 24.78 -5.75 -2.35
C ASP A 107 24.34 -7.09 -1.71
N SER A 108 23.10 -7.09 -1.20
CA SER A 108 22.46 -8.22 -0.50
C SER A 108 20.99 -8.32 -0.88
N ASN A 109 20.35 -9.42 -0.53
CA ASN A 109 18.90 -9.55 -0.67
C ASN A 109 18.19 -8.50 0.18
N CYS A 110 17.23 -7.82 -0.43
CA CYS A 110 16.38 -6.87 0.28
C CYS A 110 14.90 -7.07 -0.06
N TYR A 111 14.03 -6.76 0.88
CA TYR A 111 12.61 -7.03 0.77
C TYR A 111 11.81 -5.75 0.98
N ILE A 112 10.78 -5.57 0.15
CA ILE A 112 9.80 -4.49 0.30
C ILE A 112 8.42 -5.14 0.38
N TYR A 113 7.67 -4.78 1.40
CA TYR A 113 6.35 -5.32 1.70
C TYR A 113 5.27 -4.25 1.58
N GLY A 114 4.07 -4.68 1.24
CA GLY A 114 2.89 -3.83 1.26
C GLY A 114 1.62 -4.65 1.08
N HIS A 115 0.47 -4.13 1.53
CA HIS A 115 -0.80 -4.82 1.38
C HIS A 115 -1.39 -4.66 -0.02
N SER A 116 -2.09 -5.72 -0.45
CA SER A 116 -2.98 -5.72 -1.60
C SER A 116 -4.39 -6.14 -1.18
N SER A 117 -5.40 -5.88 -1.99
CA SER A 117 -6.77 -6.27 -1.69
C SER A 117 -7.62 -6.40 -2.95
N ALA A 118 -8.41 -7.47 -3.03
CA ALA A 118 -9.44 -7.63 -4.05
C ALA A 118 -10.57 -6.59 -3.93
N LYS A 119 -10.79 -6.04 -2.71
CA LYS A 119 -11.91 -5.17 -2.40
C LYS A 119 -11.55 -3.68 -2.42
N TYR A 120 -10.29 -3.35 -2.14
CA TYR A 120 -9.82 -1.98 -2.00
C TYR A 120 -8.72 -1.68 -2.99
N ASP A 121 -8.64 -0.45 -3.51
CA ASP A 121 -7.57 -0.02 -4.39
C ASP A 121 -6.33 0.35 -3.57
N LEU A 122 -5.55 -0.68 -3.20
CA LEU A 122 -4.31 -0.54 -2.45
C LEU A 122 -3.11 -0.39 -3.39
N PRO A 123 -2.02 0.26 -2.93
CA PRO A 123 -0.83 0.48 -3.74
C PRO A 123 -0.27 -0.78 -4.40
N PHE A 124 -0.19 -1.90 -3.67
CA PHE A 124 0.40 -3.14 -4.18
C PHE A 124 -0.55 -4.02 -4.98
N ASN A 125 -1.80 -3.59 -5.23
CA ASN A 125 -2.64 -4.23 -6.24
C ASN A 125 -1.98 -4.20 -7.63
N ILE A 126 -1.10 -3.20 -7.89
CA ILE A 126 -0.36 -3.09 -9.16
C ILE A 126 0.54 -4.30 -9.42
N LEU A 127 1.01 -5.01 -8.37
CA LEU A 127 1.89 -6.16 -8.54
C LEU A 127 1.22 -7.29 -9.34
N PHE A 128 -0.10 -7.46 -9.21
CA PHE A 128 -0.84 -8.48 -9.97
C PHE A 128 -0.88 -8.20 -11.46
N SER A 129 -0.74 -6.93 -11.90
CA SER A 129 -0.67 -6.59 -13.31
C SER A 129 0.60 -7.13 -13.98
N TYR A 130 1.66 -7.38 -13.21
CA TYR A 130 2.92 -7.95 -13.73
C TYR A 130 2.83 -9.44 -14.08
N GLN A 131 1.70 -10.12 -13.81
CA GLN A 131 1.42 -11.46 -14.33
C GLN A 131 1.13 -11.44 -15.83
N ASP A 132 0.72 -10.29 -16.38
CA ASP A 132 0.61 -10.10 -17.83
C ASP A 132 2.00 -9.79 -18.41
N ILE A 133 2.46 -10.64 -19.34
CA ILE A 133 3.80 -10.51 -19.97
C ILE A 133 3.97 -9.20 -20.74
N ASN A 134 2.90 -8.68 -21.34
CA ASN A 134 2.96 -7.42 -22.07
C ASN A 134 3.06 -6.24 -21.10
N PHE A 135 2.31 -6.28 -19.99
CA PHE A 135 2.43 -5.27 -18.94
C PHE A 135 3.83 -5.27 -18.33
N GLN A 136 4.37 -6.46 -18.01
CA GLN A 136 5.72 -6.61 -17.48
C GLN A 136 6.76 -6.04 -18.47
N ALA A 137 6.67 -6.39 -19.76
CA ALA A 137 7.60 -5.92 -20.78
C ALA A 137 7.62 -4.38 -20.93
N MET A 138 6.46 -3.73 -20.76
CA MET A 138 6.36 -2.26 -20.80
C MET A 138 6.77 -1.57 -19.49
N ASN A 139 6.84 -2.29 -18.38
CA ASN A 139 7.04 -1.74 -17.03
C ASN A 139 8.12 -2.49 -16.24
N ASN A 140 9.13 -3.07 -16.94
CA ASN A 140 10.16 -3.92 -16.32
C ASN A 140 11.14 -3.16 -15.41
N LEU A 141 11.17 -1.82 -15.46
CA LEU A 141 12.04 -1.00 -14.63
C LEU A 141 11.30 -0.46 -13.41
N ILE A 142 11.97 -0.58 -12.27
CA ILE A 142 11.55 -0.04 -10.98
C ILE A 142 12.56 1.02 -10.57
N THR A 143 12.10 2.21 -10.23
CA THR A 143 12.97 3.24 -9.67
C THR A 143 12.67 3.45 -8.19
N ILE A 144 13.71 3.54 -7.38
CA ILE A 144 13.61 3.75 -5.93
C ILE A 144 14.52 4.90 -5.55
N ASN A 145 13.96 5.94 -4.95
CA ASN A 145 14.75 6.87 -4.18
C ASN A 145 14.87 6.33 -2.76
N TYR A 146 16.06 6.01 -2.30
CA TYR A 146 16.30 5.48 -0.96
C TYR A 146 17.37 6.30 -0.26
N LYS A 147 16.98 6.98 0.83
CA LYS A 147 17.84 7.87 1.60
C LYS A 147 18.52 8.97 0.74
N GLY A 148 17.80 9.43 -0.31
CA GLY A 148 18.27 10.45 -1.24
C GLY A 148 19.10 9.93 -2.41
N ILE A 149 19.29 8.61 -2.55
CA ILE A 149 20.02 7.97 -3.65
C ILE A 149 19.02 7.31 -4.58
N ASP A 150 19.10 7.63 -5.87
CA ASP A 150 18.27 7.01 -6.89
C ASP A 150 18.86 5.67 -7.32
N LEU A 151 18.06 4.64 -7.24
CA LEU A 151 18.39 3.26 -7.57
C LEU A 151 17.44 2.77 -8.65
N THR A 152 17.95 2.02 -9.62
CA THR A 152 17.15 1.37 -10.66
C THR A 152 17.30 -0.14 -10.56
N TYR A 153 16.18 -0.83 -10.70
CA TYR A 153 16.11 -2.29 -10.71
C TYR A 153 15.33 -2.75 -11.94
N GLU A 154 15.75 -3.87 -12.52
CA GLU A 154 15.04 -4.55 -13.60
C GLU A 154 14.34 -5.80 -13.05
N ILE A 155 13.04 -5.95 -13.34
CA ILE A 155 12.26 -7.13 -12.97
C ILE A 155 12.73 -8.31 -13.83
N VAL A 156 13.25 -9.34 -13.16
CA VAL A 156 13.76 -10.55 -13.82
C VAL A 156 12.80 -11.73 -13.65
N LYS A 157 11.91 -11.70 -12.67
CA LYS A 157 10.95 -12.78 -12.42
C LYS A 157 9.71 -12.26 -11.68
N VAL A 158 8.56 -12.85 -11.98
CA VAL A 158 7.31 -12.73 -11.21
C VAL A 158 6.97 -14.13 -10.71
N THR A 159 6.75 -14.30 -9.40
CA THR A 159 6.59 -15.61 -8.76
C THR A 159 5.71 -15.49 -7.52
N ASP A 160 5.30 -16.61 -6.96
CA ASP A 160 4.62 -16.75 -5.67
C ASP A 160 5.52 -17.35 -4.57
N ASN A 161 6.74 -17.78 -4.96
CA ASN A 161 7.70 -18.41 -4.06
C ASN A 161 9.07 -17.72 -4.13
N TYR A 162 9.81 -17.74 -3.02
CA TYR A 162 11.19 -17.29 -2.99
C TYR A 162 12.14 -18.33 -3.61
N ASP A 163 13.01 -17.84 -4.49
CA ASP A 163 14.17 -18.60 -4.94
C ASP A 163 15.44 -17.97 -4.36
N ASP A 164 16.21 -18.71 -3.61
CA ASP A 164 17.39 -18.23 -2.87
C ASP A 164 18.66 -18.05 -3.77
N LEU A 165 18.49 -17.71 -5.03
CA LEU A 165 19.57 -17.70 -6.01
C LEU A 165 20.03 -16.28 -6.37
N GLY A 166 20.71 -15.59 -5.46
CA GLY A 166 21.41 -14.36 -5.84
C GLY A 166 21.13 -13.15 -4.94
N LYS A 167 21.53 -11.98 -5.41
CA LYS A 167 21.37 -10.70 -4.73
C LYS A 167 20.25 -9.94 -5.43
N PHE A 168 19.03 -10.04 -4.88
CA PHE A 168 17.82 -9.51 -5.50
C PHE A 168 17.03 -8.60 -4.55
N LEU A 169 16.30 -7.71 -5.15
CA LEU A 169 15.18 -7.02 -4.52
C LEU A 169 13.91 -7.84 -4.70
N TYR A 170 13.24 -8.15 -3.61
CA TYR A 170 11.96 -8.81 -3.57
C TYR A 170 10.88 -7.82 -3.17
N ILE A 171 9.87 -7.62 -4.02
CA ILE A 171 8.73 -6.75 -3.75
C ILE A 171 7.51 -7.64 -3.65
N GLN A 172 6.92 -7.70 -2.46
CA GLN A 172 5.92 -8.70 -2.12
C GLN A 172 4.65 -8.09 -1.53
N THR A 173 3.51 -8.66 -1.89
CA THR A 173 2.25 -8.41 -1.19
C THR A 173 2.20 -9.19 0.13
N CYS A 174 1.67 -8.55 1.20
CA CYS A 174 1.31 -9.25 2.43
C CYS A 174 -0.07 -9.89 2.26
N ASP A 175 -0.21 -11.17 2.63
CA ASP A 175 -1.35 -12.04 2.27
C ASP A 175 -2.61 -11.87 3.15
N GLU A 176 -2.69 -10.87 4.01
CA GLU A 176 -3.80 -10.75 4.98
C GLU A 176 -5.18 -10.46 4.36
N PHE A 177 -5.23 -9.98 3.10
CA PHE A 177 -6.47 -9.62 2.39
C PHE A 177 -6.60 -10.34 1.04
N ALA A 178 -5.97 -11.43 0.88
CA ALA A 178 -5.55 -12.25 -0.24
C ALA A 178 -6.35 -12.20 -1.56
N GLN A 179 -5.63 -11.85 -2.61
CA GLN A 179 -5.79 -12.46 -3.95
C GLN A 179 -4.74 -13.55 -4.21
N GLY A 180 -3.95 -13.95 -3.22
CA GLY A 180 -2.75 -14.76 -3.32
C GLY A 180 -1.48 -13.94 -3.10
N ASN A 181 -0.36 -14.62 -2.91
CA ASN A 181 0.95 -14.02 -2.78
C ASN A 181 1.53 -13.73 -4.18
N ILE A 182 2.12 -12.56 -4.37
CA ILE A 182 2.88 -12.23 -5.58
C ILE A 182 4.17 -11.52 -5.20
N ILE A 183 5.26 -11.96 -5.82
CA ILE A 183 6.61 -11.46 -5.59
C ILE A 183 7.18 -11.02 -6.93
N LEU A 184 7.58 -9.76 -7.03
CA LEU A 184 8.48 -9.29 -8.09
C LEU A 184 9.91 -9.47 -7.63
N VAL A 185 10.70 -10.20 -8.39
CA VAL A 185 12.14 -10.37 -8.19
C VAL A 185 12.85 -9.44 -9.15
N ALA A 186 13.66 -8.52 -8.64
CA ALA A 186 14.32 -7.52 -9.44
C ALA A 186 15.81 -7.44 -9.13
N LYS A 187 16.61 -7.18 -10.16
CA LYS A 187 18.07 -7.05 -10.10
C LYS A 187 18.46 -5.59 -10.27
N LYS A 188 19.42 -5.12 -9.50
CA LYS A 188 19.99 -3.77 -9.62
C LYS A 188 20.72 -3.60 -10.96
N VAL A 189 20.47 -2.51 -11.66
CA VAL A 189 21.07 -2.14 -12.95
C VAL A 189 21.85 -0.84 -12.85
#